data_281f1978a5333acfda31c86ad0b6b70d
#
_entry.id   281f1978a5333acfda31c86ad0b6b70d
#
_cell.length_a   1.000
_cell.length_b   1.000
_cell.length_c   1.000
_cell.angle_alpha   90.00
_cell.angle_beta   90.00
_cell.angle_gamma   90.00
#
_symmetry.space_group_name_H-M   'P 1'
#
loop_
_entity.id
_entity.type
_entity.pdbx_description
1 polymer ?
#
loop_
_entity_poly.entity_id
_entity_poly.type
_entity_poly.pdbx_seq_one_letter_code
_entity_poly.pdbx_strand_id
1 'polypeptide(L)'
;VILRLPLEVAPIFKDWLLRHYPDRYRHVMSLVRSMRDGKDYDSEWGKRMRGSGPYAWQIGRRFEIAARKLGLNLERKRLRNDLFVQTKQGGEQLVLI
;
A
#
# COMPACT_ATOMS: atom_id res chain seq x y z
N VAL A 1 5.32 -2.03 -2.56
CA VAL A 1 5.19 -0.60 -2.29
C VAL A 1 4.39 0.06 -3.38
N ILE A 2 3.30 0.69 -3.04
CA ILE A 2 2.42 1.32 -4.02
C ILE A 2 1.74 2.53 -3.39
N LEU A 3 1.54 3.57 -4.19
CA LEU A 3 0.88 4.79 -3.76
C LEU A 3 -0.64 4.55 -3.59
N ARG A 4 -1.18 5.01 -2.47
CA ARG A 4 -2.60 4.93 -2.16
C ARG A 4 -3.16 6.32 -1.94
N LEU A 5 -4.26 6.62 -2.62
CA LEU A 5 -4.87 7.95 -2.62
C LEU A 5 -6.34 7.90 -2.15
N PRO A 6 -6.62 7.42 -0.92
CA PRO A 6 -8.00 7.35 -0.44
C PRO A 6 -8.57 8.72 -0.11
N LEU A 7 -9.86 8.90 -0.41
CA LEU A 7 -10.65 10.07 -0.02
C LEU A 7 -9.92 11.40 -0.25
N GLU A 8 -9.72 12.19 0.81
CA GLU A 8 -9.11 13.52 0.71
C GLU A 8 -7.62 13.52 0.40
N VAL A 9 -6.97 12.38 0.45
CA VAL A 9 -5.55 12.28 0.07
C VAL A 9 -5.35 12.53 -1.42
N ALA A 10 -6.29 12.08 -2.25
CA ALA A 10 -6.19 12.25 -3.69
C ALA A 10 -6.13 13.73 -4.14
N PRO A 11 -7.04 14.61 -3.70
CA PRO A 11 -6.95 16.02 -4.07
C PRO A 11 -5.67 16.70 -3.56
N ILE A 12 -5.24 16.36 -2.35
CA ILE A 12 -4.01 16.92 -1.77
C ILE A 12 -2.80 16.52 -2.60
N PHE A 13 -2.70 15.26 -2.95
CA PHE A 13 -1.59 14.77 -3.80
C PHE A 13 -1.59 15.42 -5.18
N LYS A 14 -2.75 15.54 -5.81
CA LYS A 14 -2.88 16.17 -7.12
C LYS A 14 -2.46 17.63 -7.09
N ASP A 15 -2.88 18.37 -6.06
CA ASP A 15 -2.50 19.76 -5.88
C ASP A 15 -0.99 19.91 -5.71
N TRP A 16 -0.39 19.07 -4.86
CA TRP A 16 1.05 19.04 -4.66
C TRP A 16 1.79 18.76 -5.98
N LEU A 17 1.32 17.77 -6.72
CA LEU A 17 1.95 17.36 -7.98
C LEU A 17 1.89 18.47 -9.03
N LEU A 18 0.76 19.19 -9.13
CA LEU A 18 0.61 20.31 -10.04
C LEU A 18 1.50 21.50 -9.66
N ARG A 19 1.73 21.72 -8.37
CA ARG A 19 2.60 22.81 -7.90
C ARG A 19 4.08 22.55 -8.14
N HIS A 20 4.52 21.32 -7.96
CA HIS A 20 5.93 20.98 -7.99
C HIS A 20 6.38 20.35 -9.31
N TYR A 21 5.52 19.59 -9.96
CA TYR A 21 5.83 18.88 -11.19
C TYR A 21 4.68 18.96 -12.19
N PRO A 22 4.31 20.17 -12.64
CA PRO A 22 3.14 20.34 -13.52
C PRO A 22 3.29 19.64 -14.86
N ASP A 23 4.50 19.57 -15.39
CA ASP A 23 4.80 18.90 -16.67
C ASP A 23 4.71 17.37 -16.58
N ARG A 24 4.78 16.82 -15.37
CA ARG A 24 4.72 15.36 -15.14
C ARG A 24 3.38 14.90 -14.61
N TYR A 25 2.48 15.81 -14.31
CA TYR A 25 1.20 15.48 -13.68
C TYR A 25 0.42 14.42 -14.45
N ARG A 26 0.24 14.61 -15.75
CA ARG A 26 -0.53 13.68 -16.59
C ARG A 26 0.10 12.29 -16.62
N HIS A 27 1.41 12.24 -16.73
CA HIS A 27 2.13 10.97 -16.77
C HIS A 27 2.00 10.21 -15.46
N VAL A 28 2.25 10.88 -14.34
CA VAL A 28 2.16 10.26 -13.00
C VAL A 28 0.73 9.76 -12.74
N MET A 29 -0.27 10.58 -13.01
CA MET A 29 -1.66 10.16 -12.79
C MET A 29 -2.08 9.03 -13.72
N SER A 30 -1.57 9.00 -14.94
CA SER A 30 -1.81 7.91 -15.88
C SER A 30 -1.25 6.58 -15.31
N LEU A 31 -0.05 6.60 -14.76
CA LEU A 31 0.54 5.43 -14.13
C LEU A 31 -0.24 4.98 -12.90
N VAL A 32 -0.66 5.90 -12.04
CA VAL A 32 -1.47 5.60 -10.87
C VAL A 32 -2.79 4.92 -11.29
N ARG A 33 -3.48 5.50 -12.27
CA ARG A 33 -4.74 4.94 -12.76
C ARG A 33 -4.57 3.58 -13.42
N SER A 34 -3.45 3.36 -14.09
CA SER A 34 -3.16 2.05 -14.68
C SER A 34 -3.06 0.94 -13.65
N MET A 35 -2.64 1.27 -12.43
CA MET A 35 -2.54 0.33 -11.32
C MET A 35 -3.84 0.20 -10.51
N ARG A 36 -4.82 1.09 -10.74
CA ARG A 36 -6.06 1.18 -9.98
C ARG A 36 -7.31 1.01 -10.87
N ASP A 37 -7.16 0.25 -11.93
CA ASP A 37 -8.27 -0.08 -12.82
C ASP A 37 -8.95 1.17 -13.42
N GLY A 38 -8.14 2.14 -13.83
CA GLY A 38 -8.61 3.40 -14.39
C GLY A 38 -9.06 4.45 -13.39
N LYS A 39 -8.95 4.16 -12.11
CA LYS A 39 -9.38 5.05 -11.01
C LYS A 39 -8.17 5.65 -10.30
N ASP A 40 -8.41 6.73 -9.56
CA ASP A 40 -7.37 7.30 -8.69
C ASP A 40 -7.09 6.41 -7.49
N TYR A 41 -8.10 5.68 -7.01
CA TYR A 41 -7.99 4.76 -5.89
C TYR A 41 -8.99 3.62 -6.01
N ASP A 42 -8.55 2.43 -5.66
CA ASP A 42 -9.39 1.23 -5.60
C ASP A 42 -9.31 0.63 -4.21
N SER A 43 -10.44 0.59 -3.51
CA SER A 43 -10.53 0.07 -2.14
C SER A 43 -10.86 -1.42 -2.08
N GLU A 44 -10.96 -2.09 -3.21
CA GLU A 44 -11.31 -3.50 -3.28
C GLU A 44 -10.28 -4.38 -2.56
N TRP A 45 -10.75 -5.36 -1.82
CA TRP A 45 -9.90 -6.30 -1.12
C TRP A 45 -8.96 -7.03 -2.09
N GLY A 46 -7.69 -7.10 -1.71
CA GLY A 46 -6.65 -7.71 -2.55
C GLY A 46 -6.03 -6.77 -3.55
N LYS A 47 -6.71 -5.66 -3.90
CA LYS A 47 -6.19 -4.68 -4.87
C LYS A 47 -5.70 -3.40 -4.22
N ARG A 48 -6.33 -2.96 -3.14
CA ARG A 48 -5.99 -1.68 -2.50
C ARG A 48 -4.53 -1.57 -2.04
N MET A 49 -3.92 -2.70 -1.68
CA MET A 49 -2.55 -2.76 -1.18
C MET A 49 -1.53 -3.10 -2.26
N ARG A 50 -1.96 -3.70 -3.35
CA ARG A 50 -1.06 -4.20 -4.39
C ARG A 50 -1.20 -3.48 -5.72
N GLY A 51 -2.41 -3.00 -6.01
CA GLY A 51 -2.74 -2.51 -7.33
C GLY A 51 -2.85 -3.64 -8.35
N SER A 52 -2.96 -3.29 -9.60
CA SER A 52 -3.07 -4.24 -10.71
C SER A 52 -2.36 -3.68 -11.94
N GLY A 53 -2.19 -4.54 -12.95
CA GLY A 53 -1.61 -4.16 -14.23
C GLY A 53 -0.09 -4.29 -14.29
N PRO A 54 0.48 -4.07 -15.50
CA PRO A 54 1.90 -4.29 -15.77
C PRO A 54 2.82 -3.42 -14.92
N TYR A 55 2.44 -2.17 -14.69
CA TYR A 55 3.27 -1.24 -13.93
C TYR A 55 3.37 -1.63 -12.46
N ALA A 56 2.24 -2.05 -11.86
CA ALA A 56 2.24 -2.55 -10.48
C ALA A 56 3.11 -3.80 -10.34
N TRP A 57 3.03 -4.70 -11.30
CA TRP A 57 3.87 -5.89 -11.35
C TRP A 57 5.36 -5.52 -11.43
N GLN A 58 5.70 -4.54 -12.26
CA GLN A 58 7.07 -4.07 -12.43
C GLN A 58 7.64 -3.48 -11.13
N ILE A 59 6.84 -2.70 -10.41
CA ILE A 59 7.24 -2.15 -9.10
C ILE A 59 7.54 -3.29 -8.12
N GLY A 60 6.64 -4.26 -8.02
CA GLY A 60 6.82 -5.42 -7.15
C GLY A 60 8.08 -6.21 -7.51
N ARG A 61 8.33 -6.39 -8.79
CA ARG A 61 9.50 -7.12 -9.28
C ARG A 61 10.81 -6.40 -8.94
N ARG A 62 10.83 -5.07 -9.07
CA ARG A 62 11.99 -4.27 -8.68
C ARG A 62 12.29 -4.42 -7.18
N PHE A 63 11.26 -4.42 -6.37
CA PHE A 63 11.41 -4.61 -4.93
C PHE A 63 11.99 -6.00 -4.62
N GLU A 64 11.46 -7.05 -5.23
CA GLU A 64 11.95 -8.41 -5.01
C GLU A 64 13.43 -8.56 -5.39
N ILE A 65 13.83 -8.00 -6.52
CA ILE A 65 15.21 -8.06 -6.99
C ILE A 65 16.14 -7.34 -6.01
N ALA A 66 15.75 -6.13 -5.58
CA ALA A 66 16.55 -5.36 -4.63
C ALA A 66 16.66 -6.06 -3.28
N ALA A 67 15.56 -6.60 -2.77
CA ALA A 67 15.54 -7.32 -1.50
C ALA A 67 16.45 -8.57 -1.57
N ARG A 68 16.40 -9.28 -2.68
CA ARG A 68 17.24 -10.47 -2.87
C ARG A 68 18.73 -10.13 -2.93
N LYS A 69 19.10 -9.03 -3.60
CA LYS A 69 20.47 -8.55 -3.65
C LYS A 69 21.01 -8.17 -2.29
N LEU A 70 20.15 -7.61 -1.44
CA LEU A 70 20.53 -7.18 -0.09
C LEU A 70 20.43 -8.29 0.94
N GLY A 71 20.01 -9.49 0.55
CA GLY A 71 19.83 -10.61 1.45
C GLY A 71 18.62 -10.48 2.38
N LEU A 72 17.64 -9.65 2.00
CA LEU A 72 16.41 -9.47 2.77
C LEU A 72 15.34 -10.44 2.27
N ASN A 73 14.41 -10.79 3.13
CA ASN A 73 13.25 -11.63 2.80
C ASN A 73 13.61 -12.98 2.17
N LEU A 74 14.79 -13.53 2.52
CA LEU A 74 15.19 -14.85 2.04
C LEU A 74 14.33 -15.96 2.60
N GLU A 75 13.85 -15.77 3.83
CA GLU A 75 12.94 -16.67 4.50
C GLU A 75 11.71 -15.92 4.96
N ARG A 76 10.56 -16.54 4.73
CA ARG A 76 9.30 -16.00 5.22
C ARG A 76 9.12 -16.41 6.68
N LYS A 77 9.23 -15.46 7.59
CA LYS A 77 8.99 -15.70 9.01
C LYS A 77 7.51 -15.86 9.28
N ARG A 78 7.18 -16.93 9.98
CA ARG A 78 5.82 -17.15 10.45
C ARG A 78 5.69 -16.54 11.85
N LEU A 79 4.72 -15.66 12.01
CA LEU A 79 4.48 -15.04 13.31
C LEU A 79 3.91 -16.07 14.28
N ARG A 80 4.41 -16.02 15.51
CA ARG A 80 3.87 -16.83 16.60
C ARG A 80 2.68 -16.15 17.24
N ASN A 81 1.67 -16.94 17.54
CA ASN A 81 0.50 -16.49 18.28
C ASN A 81 0.15 -17.41 19.44
N ASP A 82 0.99 -18.43 19.69
CA ASP A 82 0.76 -19.42 20.74
C ASP A 82 0.97 -18.86 22.15
N LEU A 83 1.70 -17.75 22.26
CA LEU A 83 1.92 -17.07 23.54
C LEU A 83 0.83 -16.04 23.86
N PHE A 84 -0.05 -15.79 22.92
CA PHE A 84 -1.15 -14.87 23.13
C PHE A 84 -2.18 -15.50 24.08
N VAL A 85 -2.51 -14.76 25.13
CA VAL A 85 -3.55 -15.14 26.07
C VAL A 85 -4.65 -14.12 25.98
N GLN A 86 -5.83 -14.58 25.58
CA GLN A 86 -6.97 -13.69 25.50
C GLN A 86 -7.41 -13.28 26.90
N THR A 87 -7.53 -11.97 27.13
CA THR A 87 -8.09 -11.46 28.38
C THR A 87 -9.53 -11.93 28.52
N LYS A 88 -9.81 -12.56 29.66
CA LYS A 88 -11.16 -13.02 29.91
C LYS A 88 -12.04 -11.85 30.29
N GLN A 89 -13.22 -11.88 29.74
CA GLN A 89 -14.35 -11.21 30.30
C GLN A 89 -14.46 -9.74 30.09
N GLY A 90 -15.68 -9.31 29.82
CA GLY A 90 -16.02 -7.94 29.56
C GLY A 90 -15.64 -6.95 30.67
N GLY A 91 -15.64 -7.39 31.91
CA GLY A 91 -15.25 -6.53 33.02
C GLY A 91 -13.82 -6.03 32.96
N GLU A 92 -12.93 -6.86 32.49
CA GLU A 92 -11.52 -6.51 32.37
C GLU A 92 -11.25 -5.54 31.23
N GLN A 93 -12.04 -5.58 30.20
CA GLN A 93 -11.91 -4.68 29.07
C GLN A 93 -12.12 -3.23 29.44
N LEU A 94 -12.92 -2.98 30.44
CA LEU A 94 -13.21 -1.61 30.90
C LEU A 94 -11.96 -0.93 31.44
N VAL A 95 -11.00 -1.69 31.90
CA VAL A 95 -9.76 -1.15 32.44
C VAL A 95 -8.90 -0.51 31.37
N LEU A 96 -9.07 -0.90 30.12
CA LEU A 96 -8.31 -0.40 29.00
C LEU A 96 -8.76 0.94 28.50
N ILE A 97 -9.89 1.39 28.97
CA ILE A 97 -10.46 2.65 28.60
C ILE A 97 -10.08 3.71 29.63
#